data_069e10c73b3a49afaa6288f2141c5a7c
#
_entry.id   069e10c73b3a49afaa6288f2141c5a7c
#
_cell.length_a   1.000
_cell.length_b   1.000
_cell.length_c   1.000
_cell.angle_alpha   90.00
_cell.angle_beta   90.00
_cell.angle_gamma   90.00
#
_symmetry.space_group_name_H-M   'P 1'
#
loop_
_entity.id
_entity.type
_entity.pdbx_description
1 polymer ?
#
loop_
_entity_poly.entity_id
_entity_poly.type
_entity_poly.pdbx_seq_one_letter_code
_entity_poly.pdbx_strand_id
1 'polypeptide(L)'
;MTQVKLSIVNYGDIVLELDDAKAPKSVANFLDYVRKGHYDRTVFHRVIDGFMIQGGGFEPGMKQKPTRAAIAHEGANGLRNRRHTVAMARTGDPHSATAQFFINVADNDFLDFKAPGGNGWGYCVFGKVVEGADVVDRIKGVATGRSGGHENVPAADVVIRSAEVLA
;
A
#
# COMPACT_ATOMS: atom_id res chain seq x y z
N MET A 1 -17.63 -6.30 2.85
CA MET A 1 -16.23 -5.93 2.53
C MET A 1 -16.00 -6.01 1.04
N THR A 2 -15.19 -5.10 0.52
CA THR A 2 -14.89 -5.05 -0.92
C THR A 2 -13.55 -5.71 -1.20
N GLN A 3 -13.47 -6.47 -2.28
CA GLN A 3 -12.22 -7.11 -2.69
C GLN A 3 -11.64 -6.44 -3.93
N VAL A 4 -10.31 -6.35 -3.97
CA VAL A 4 -9.55 -5.80 -5.10
C VAL A 4 -8.47 -6.79 -5.47
N LYS A 5 -8.33 -7.07 -6.77
CA LYS A 5 -7.24 -7.89 -7.29
C LYS A 5 -6.16 -7.01 -7.90
N LEU A 6 -4.94 -7.18 -7.44
CA LEU A 6 -3.73 -6.61 -8.04
C LEU A 6 -3.05 -7.70 -8.85
N SER A 7 -2.89 -7.48 -10.14
CA SER A 7 -2.16 -8.40 -11.03
C SER A 7 -0.73 -7.90 -11.19
N ILE A 8 0.23 -8.68 -10.71
CA ILE A 8 1.65 -8.28 -10.69
C ILE A 8 2.40 -9.02 -11.78
N VAL A 9 3.03 -8.28 -12.66
CA VAL A 9 3.81 -8.85 -13.78
C VAL A 9 4.88 -9.81 -13.24
N ASN A 10 4.91 -11.02 -13.76
CA ASN A 10 5.86 -12.09 -13.42
C ASN A 10 5.72 -12.69 -12.00
N TYR A 11 4.81 -12.20 -11.18
CA TYR A 11 4.64 -12.69 -9.79
C TYR A 11 3.28 -13.35 -9.54
N GLY A 12 2.22 -12.86 -10.18
CA GLY A 12 0.88 -13.38 -10.00
C GLY A 12 -0.06 -12.37 -9.35
N ASP A 13 -1.15 -12.85 -8.79
CA ASP A 13 -2.22 -12.00 -8.27
C ASP A 13 -2.20 -11.91 -6.76
N ILE A 14 -2.48 -10.71 -6.27
CA ILE A 14 -2.73 -10.43 -4.85
C ILE A 14 -4.18 -9.97 -4.73
N VAL A 15 -4.97 -10.60 -3.87
CA VAL A 15 -6.34 -10.16 -3.59
C VAL A 15 -6.36 -9.53 -2.20
N LEU A 16 -6.84 -8.29 -2.16
CA LEU A 16 -7.04 -7.52 -0.93
C LEU A 16 -8.52 -7.54 -0.56
N GLU A 17 -8.79 -7.73 0.73
CA GLU A 17 -10.13 -7.53 1.28
C GLU A 17 -10.10 -6.23 2.10
N LEU A 18 -10.94 -5.27 1.72
CA LEU A 18 -10.95 -3.93 2.29
C LEU A 18 -12.04 -3.80 3.33
N ASP A 19 -11.74 -3.16 4.44
CA ASP A 19 -12.66 -3.01 5.58
C ASP A 19 -13.45 -1.69 5.45
N ASP A 20 -14.52 -1.73 4.69
CA ASP A 20 -15.38 -0.58 4.39
C ASP A 20 -16.01 0.01 5.66
N ALA A 21 -16.28 -0.83 6.67
CA ALA A 21 -16.92 -0.40 7.90
C ALA A 21 -15.99 0.39 8.80
N LYS A 22 -14.73 -0.05 8.94
CA LYS A 22 -13.76 0.55 9.85
C LYS A 22 -12.91 1.64 9.20
N ALA A 23 -12.74 1.62 7.89
CA ALA A 23 -11.94 2.59 7.15
C ALA A 23 -12.67 3.12 5.91
N PRO A 24 -13.88 3.68 6.06
CA PRO A 24 -14.72 4.02 4.91
C PRO A 24 -14.08 5.04 3.96
N LYS A 25 -13.39 6.04 4.47
CA LYS A 25 -12.74 7.07 3.63
C LYS A 25 -11.53 6.50 2.91
N SER A 26 -10.71 5.73 3.59
CA SER A 26 -9.51 5.11 3.01
C SER A 26 -9.91 4.11 1.93
N VAL A 27 -10.91 3.29 2.18
CA VAL A 27 -11.43 2.32 1.21
C VAL A 27 -12.03 3.02 0.00
N ALA A 28 -12.89 4.01 0.20
CA ALA A 28 -13.50 4.76 -0.90
C ALA A 28 -12.44 5.44 -1.77
N ASN A 29 -11.44 6.04 -1.15
CA ASN A 29 -10.32 6.69 -1.84
C ASN A 29 -9.53 5.68 -2.68
N PHE A 30 -9.17 4.54 -2.09
CA PHE A 30 -8.43 3.48 -2.77
C PHE A 30 -9.22 2.93 -3.96
N LEU A 31 -10.50 2.62 -3.77
CA LEU A 31 -11.37 2.11 -4.83
C LEU A 31 -11.54 3.09 -5.98
N ASP A 32 -11.57 4.38 -5.69
CA ASP A 32 -11.67 5.39 -6.72
C ASP A 32 -10.41 5.44 -7.60
N TYR A 33 -9.23 5.33 -7.00
CA TYR A 33 -7.98 5.18 -7.76
C TYR A 33 -7.97 3.88 -8.58
N VAL A 34 -8.44 2.77 -8.02
CA VAL A 34 -8.55 1.50 -8.74
C VAL A 34 -9.43 1.64 -9.97
N ARG A 35 -10.62 2.21 -9.81
CA ARG A 35 -11.59 2.35 -10.90
C ARG A 35 -11.11 3.29 -12.01
N LYS A 36 -10.28 4.26 -11.68
CA LYS A 36 -9.73 5.21 -12.65
C LYS A 36 -8.44 4.72 -13.31
N GLY A 37 -7.99 3.51 -12.99
CA GLY A 37 -6.79 2.94 -13.58
C GLY A 37 -5.48 3.56 -13.09
N HIS A 38 -5.50 4.28 -11.96
CA HIS A 38 -4.30 4.94 -11.41
C HIS A 38 -3.18 3.96 -11.13
N TYR A 39 -3.51 2.77 -10.59
CA TYR A 39 -2.50 1.79 -10.21
C TYR A 39 -1.94 0.98 -11.38
N ASP A 40 -2.58 1.06 -12.55
CA ASP A 40 -2.08 0.36 -13.73
C ASP A 40 -0.70 0.89 -14.10
N ARG A 41 0.27 -0.02 -14.26
CA ARG A 41 1.68 0.27 -14.57
C ARG A 41 2.43 1.03 -13.47
N THR A 42 1.93 1.05 -12.25
CA THR A 42 2.72 1.54 -11.12
C THR A 42 3.59 0.42 -10.57
N VAL A 43 4.62 0.79 -9.81
CA VAL A 43 5.59 -0.16 -9.27
C VAL A 43 5.55 -0.19 -7.75
N PHE A 44 5.99 -1.30 -7.17
CA PHE A 44 6.40 -1.31 -5.78
C PHE A 44 7.78 -0.69 -5.71
N HIS A 45 7.83 0.61 -5.43
CA HIS A 45 9.06 1.40 -5.48
C HIS A 45 9.89 1.35 -4.21
N ARG A 46 9.38 0.77 -3.15
CA ARG A 46 10.08 0.63 -1.88
C ARG A 46 9.77 -0.73 -1.27
N VAL A 47 10.79 -1.57 -1.16
CA VAL A 47 10.67 -2.94 -0.65
C VAL A 47 11.73 -3.15 0.42
N ILE A 48 11.29 -3.46 1.64
CA ILE A 48 12.18 -3.76 2.77
C ILE A 48 11.71 -5.09 3.37
N ASP A 49 12.51 -6.14 3.17
CA ASP A 49 12.22 -7.45 3.75
C ASP A 49 12.17 -7.35 5.28
N GLY A 50 11.22 -8.02 5.90
CA GLY A 50 10.98 -7.93 7.34
C GLY A 50 10.24 -6.68 7.79
N PHE A 51 9.81 -5.82 6.85
CA PHE A 51 9.07 -4.60 7.15
C PHE A 51 7.82 -4.46 6.26
N MET A 52 7.98 -3.99 5.03
CA MET A 52 6.81 -3.75 4.14
C MET A 52 7.22 -3.69 2.66
N ILE A 53 6.23 -3.76 1.79
CA ILE A 53 6.36 -3.41 0.38
C ILE A 53 5.40 -2.26 0.07
N GLN A 54 5.88 -1.21 -0.56
CA GLN A 54 5.12 0.03 -0.80
C GLN A 54 5.06 0.34 -2.29
N GLY A 55 3.89 0.74 -2.75
CA GLY A 55 3.69 1.07 -4.15
C GLY A 55 2.49 1.98 -4.39
N GLY A 56 2.16 2.14 -5.67
CA GLY A 56 0.97 2.87 -6.10
C GLY A 56 1.20 4.35 -6.40
N GLY A 57 2.44 4.84 -6.31
CA GLY A 57 2.73 6.26 -6.55
C GLY A 57 3.63 6.55 -7.73
N PHE A 58 4.39 5.58 -8.20
CA PHE A 58 5.41 5.77 -9.23
C PHE A 58 5.24 4.80 -10.39
N GLU A 59 5.50 5.31 -11.60
CA GLU A 59 5.67 4.49 -12.79
C GLU A 59 7.13 4.00 -12.88
N PRO A 60 7.43 3.03 -13.76
CA PRO A 60 8.82 2.64 -14.01
C PRO A 60 9.70 3.84 -14.33
N GLY A 61 10.93 3.84 -13.80
CA GLY A 61 11.83 4.99 -13.90
C GLY A 61 11.65 6.03 -12.81
N MET A 62 10.88 5.70 -11.75
CA MET A 62 10.62 6.57 -10.59
C MET A 62 9.91 7.88 -10.97
N LYS A 63 9.03 7.81 -11.96
CA LYS A 63 8.18 8.93 -12.35
C LYS A 63 6.91 8.94 -11.49
N GLN A 64 6.76 9.95 -10.64
CA GLN A 64 5.60 10.07 -9.77
C GLN A 64 4.34 10.42 -10.55
N LYS A 65 3.27 9.69 -10.29
CA LYS A 65 1.95 9.99 -10.86
C LYS A 65 1.27 11.10 -10.07
N PRO A 66 0.51 12.00 -10.74
CA PRO A 66 -0.29 12.99 -10.06
C PRO A 66 -1.39 12.33 -9.23
N THR A 67 -1.74 12.95 -8.11
CA THR A 67 -2.76 12.47 -7.19
C THR A 67 -3.85 13.53 -6.98
N ARG A 68 -4.96 13.10 -6.37
CA ARG A 68 -6.04 13.99 -5.95
C ARG A 68 -5.77 14.51 -4.53
N ALA A 69 -6.73 15.22 -3.95
CA ALA A 69 -6.63 15.74 -2.59
C ALA A 69 -6.42 14.61 -1.58
N ALA A 70 -5.66 14.91 -0.53
CA ALA A 70 -5.41 13.98 0.58
C ALA A 70 -6.69 13.73 1.39
N ILE A 71 -6.70 12.60 2.09
CA ILE A 71 -7.82 12.20 2.95
C ILE A 71 -7.44 12.26 4.43
N ALA A 72 -8.45 12.35 5.28
CA ALA A 72 -8.25 12.32 6.73
C ALA A 72 -7.78 10.95 7.20
N HIS A 73 -6.96 10.94 8.23
CA HIS A 73 -6.45 9.72 8.86
C HIS A 73 -7.55 9.00 9.62
N GLU A 74 -7.69 7.72 9.38
CA GLU A 74 -8.68 6.86 10.06
C GLU A 74 -8.04 5.80 10.94
N GLY A 75 -6.79 5.99 11.36
CA GLY A 75 -6.02 4.98 12.11
C GLY A 75 -6.59 4.63 13.47
N ALA A 76 -7.47 5.47 14.03
CA ALA A 76 -8.15 5.19 15.29
C ALA A 76 -9.24 4.12 15.20
N ASN A 77 -9.27 3.35 14.10
CA ASN A 77 -10.31 2.35 13.82
C ASN A 77 -10.10 0.99 14.49
N GLY A 78 -9.03 0.82 15.27
CA GLY A 78 -8.72 -0.43 15.94
C GLY A 78 -8.01 -1.48 15.10
N LEU A 79 -7.80 -1.24 13.80
CA LEU A 79 -7.04 -2.15 12.94
C LEU A 79 -5.54 -1.96 13.18
N ARG A 80 -4.79 -3.04 13.16
CA ARG A 80 -3.35 -3.05 13.46
C ARG A 80 -2.50 -3.42 12.26
N ASN A 81 -1.27 -2.88 12.24
CA ASN A 81 -0.28 -3.16 11.21
C ASN A 81 0.37 -4.52 11.43
N ARG A 82 -0.38 -5.58 11.17
CA ARG A 82 0.09 -6.96 11.26
C ARG A 82 0.53 -7.46 9.90
N ARG A 83 1.24 -8.57 9.89
CA ARG A 83 1.67 -9.23 8.64
C ARG A 83 0.50 -9.41 7.69
N HIS A 84 0.71 -9.03 6.43
CA HIS A 84 -0.25 -9.11 5.32
C HIS A 84 -1.45 -8.16 5.44
N THR A 85 -1.40 -7.15 6.30
CA THR A 85 -2.36 -6.06 6.26
C THR A 85 -1.90 -4.98 5.29
N VAL A 86 -2.85 -4.22 4.75
CA VAL A 86 -2.58 -3.10 3.84
C VAL A 86 -2.95 -1.79 4.53
N ALA A 87 -2.06 -0.82 4.42
CA ALA A 87 -2.19 0.48 5.06
C ALA A 87 -1.85 1.61 4.08
N MET A 88 -2.35 2.81 4.38
CA MET A 88 -2.06 4.00 3.58
C MET A 88 -0.69 4.58 3.93
N ALA A 89 0.15 4.77 2.92
CA ALA A 89 1.37 5.55 3.06
C ALA A 89 1.00 7.03 3.13
N ARG A 90 1.85 7.84 3.77
CA ARG A 90 1.65 9.28 3.93
C ARG A 90 2.98 9.98 4.18
N THR A 91 2.95 11.31 4.15
CA THR A 91 4.07 12.13 4.61
C THR A 91 4.04 12.29 6.14
N GLY A 92 4.84 13.18 6.70
CA GLY A 92 4.80 13.50 8.13
C GLY A 92 3.46 14.06 8.61
N ASP A 93 2.65 14.65 7.73
CA ASP A 93 1.30 15.09 8.05
C ASP A 93 0.37 13.87 8.14
N PRO A 94 -0.33 13.66 9.26
CA PRO A 94 -1.22 12.51 9.41
C PRO A 94 -2.39 12.51 8.42
N HIS A 95 -2.78 13.65 7.89
CA HIS A 95 -3.87 13.81 6.93
C HIS A 95 -3.37 14.06 5.51
N SER A 96 -2.29 13.39 5.10
CA SER A 96 -1.65 13.57 3.80
C SER A 96 -1.73 12.38 2.86
N ALA A 97 -2.42 11.30 3.25
CA ALA A 97 -2.53 10.11 2.41
C ALA A 97 -3.28 10.42 1.10
N THR A 98 -2.76 9.91 -0.01
CA THR A 98 -3.36 10.03 -1.33
C THR A 98 -3.52 8.66 -1.98
N ALA A 99 -2.57 8.24 -2.82
CA ALA A 99 -2.68 6.99 -3.58
C ALA A 99 -1.77 5.87 -3.07
N GLN A 100 -0.61 6.20 -2.50
CA GLN A 100 0.37 5.19 -2.13
C GLN A 100 -0.11 4.37 -0.94
N PHE A 101 0.16 3.07 -1.02
CA PHE A 101 -0.16 2.11 0.04
C PHE A 101 1.03 1.21 0.28
N PHE A 102 1.02 0.51 1.40
CA PHE A 102 2.01 -0.53 1.65
C PHE A 102 1.34 -1.77 2.23
N ILE A 103 1.97 -2.91 2.00
CA ILE A 103 1.56 -4.19 2.58
C ILE A 103 2.61 -4.57 3.61
N ASN A 104 2.19 -4.77 4.84
CA ASN A 104 3.08 -5.22 5.91
C ASN A 104 3.52 -6.65 5.65
N VAL A 105 4.82 -6.93 5.74
CA VAL A 105 5.37 -8.28 5.60
C VAL A 105 5.84 -8.85 6.94
N ALA A 106 5.56 -8.14 8.02
CA ALA A 106 5.81 -8.53 9.41
C ALA A 106 4.80 -7.82 10.30
N ASP A 107 4.72 -8.22 11.57
CA ASP A 107 3.92 -7.49 12.56
C ASP A 107 4.68 -6.22 12.95
N ASN A 108 4.17 -5.07 12.51
CA ASN A 108 4.80 -3.78 12.69
C ASN A 108 4.03 -2.93 13.72
N ASP A 109 4.03 -3.36 14.97
CA ASP A 109 3.27 -2.73 16.06
C ASP A 109 3.62 -1.25 16.25
N PHE A 110 4.85 -0.86 15.93
CA PHE A 110 5.30 0.53 16.02
C PHE A 110 4.60 1.46 15.03
N LEU A 111 3.90 0.93 14.03
CA LEU A 111 3.12 1.70 13.06
C LEU A 111 1.66 1.86 13.48
N ASP A 112 1.24 1.26 14.59
CA ASP A 112 -0.15 1.32 15.04
C ASP A 112 -0.49 2.70 15.61
N PHE A 113 -1.73 3.10 15.41
CA PHE A 113 -2.28 4.30 16.03
C PHE A 113 -2.28 4.15 17.56
N LYS A 114 -1.78 5.16 18.25
CA LYS A 114 -1.75 5.20 19.73
C LYS A 114 -2.56 6.36 20.27
N ALA A 115 -2.35 7.56 19.73
CA ALA A 115 -3.09 8.76 20.12
C ALA A 115 -2.85 9.85 19.07
N PRO A 116 -3.78 10.81 18.90
CA PRO A 116 -3.51 11.98 18.06
C PRO A 116 -2.32 12.78 18.60
N GLY A 117 -1.46 13.20 17.69
CA GLY A 117 -0.29 14.04 18.00
C GLY A 117 1.04 13.32 17.81
N GLY A 118 2.03 14.03 17.29
CA GLY A 118 3.39 13.55 17.08
C GLY A 118 3.44 12.22 16.33
N ASN A 119 4.19 11.27 16.87
CA ASN A 119 4.34 9.94 16.31
C ASN A 119 3.20 8.98 16.68
N GLY A 120 2.22 9.43 17.46
CA GLY A 120 1.12 8.58 17.92
C GLY A 120 0.08 8.27 16.85
N TRP A 121 0.02 9.03 15.76
CA TRP A 121 -0.94 8.81 14.68
C TRP A 121 -0.76 7.47 13.97
N GLY A 122 0.46 6.98 13.82
CA GLY A 122 0.75 5.76 13.09
C GLY A 122 0.25 5.79 11.65
N TYR A 123 -0.09 4.61 11.13
CA TYR A 123 -0.56 4.44 9.75
C TYR A 123 -1.89 3.71 9.73
N CYS A 124 -2.79 4.18 8.87
CA CYS A 124 -4.16 3.67 8.80
C CYS A 124 -4.23 2.36 8.02
N VAL A 125 -4.50 1.27 8.71
CA VAL A 125 -4.81 -0.01 8.08
C VAL A 125 -6.24 0.04 7.56
N PHE A 126 -6.45 -0.41 6.32
CA PHE A 126 -7.78 -0.42 5.69
C PHE A 126 -8.15 -1.75 5.04
N GLY A 127 -7.31 -2.77 5.17
CA GLY A 127 -7.60 -4.09 4.61
C GLY A 127 -6.49 -5.08 4.87
N LYS A 128 -6.62 -6.24 4.22
CA LYS A 128 -5.64 -7.33 4.34
C LYS A 128 -5.57 -8.15 3.06
N VAL A 129 -4.47 -8.87 2.89
CA VAL A 129 -4.29 -9.84 1.81
C VAL A 129 -5.07 -11.11 2.18
N VAL A 130 -5.97 -11.55 1.30
CA VAL A 130 -6.74 -12.80 1.48
C VAL A 130 -6.33 -13.88 0.48
N GLU A 131 -5.70 -13.50 -0.64
CA GLU A 131 -5.08 -14.42 -1.59
C GLU A 131 -3.78 -13.82 -2.10
N GLY A 132 -2.79 -14.65 -2.40
CA GLY A 132 -1.50 -14.20 -2.94
C GLY A 132 -0.50 -13.77 -1.88
N ALA A 133 -0.62 -14.25 -0.65
CA ALA A 133 0.38 -14.00 0.38
C ALA A 133 1.77 -14.50 -0.05
N ASP A 134 1.85 -15.60 -0.80
CA ASP A 134 3.08 -16.11 -1.39
C ASP A 134 3.66 -15.14 -2.43
N VAL A 135 2.82 -14.43 -3.19
CA VAL A 135 3.25 -13.39 -4.13
C VAL A 135 3.91 -12.24 -3.37
N VAL A 136 3.28 -11.78 -2.30
CA VAL A 136 3.85 -10.74 -1.41
C VAL A 136 5.21 -11.19 -0.87
N ASP A 137 5.30 -12.43 -0.40
CA ASP A 137 6.52 -12.96 0.19
C ASP A 137 7.64 -13.13 -0.84
N ARG A 138 7.33 -13.36 -2.11
CA ARG A 138 8.33 -13.35 -3.18
C ARG A 138 8.80 -11.95 -3.52
N ILE A 139 7.90 -10.97 -3.52
CA ILE A 139 8.25 -9.57 -3.79
C ILE A 139 9.17 -9.03 -2.70
N LYS A 140 8.89 -9.31 -1.42
CA LYS A 140 9.70 -8.79 -0.31
C LYS A 140 11.17 -9.18 -0.38
N GLY A 141 11.48 -10.30 -1.02
CA GLY A 141 12.84 -10.84 -1.11
C GLY A 141 13.65 -10.39 -2.33
N VAL A 142 13.11 -9.49 -3.19
CA VAL A 142 13.84 -9.05 -4.37
C VAL A 142 15.03 -8.18 -4.02
N ALA A 143 16.05 -8.19 -4.90
CA ALA A 143 17.21 -7.32 -4.75
C ALA A 143 16.80 -5.86 -4.88
N THR A 144 17.32 -5.00 -4.01
CA THR A 144 17.01 -3.57 -3.98
C THR A 144 18.28 -2.74 -4.04
N GLY A 145 18.13 -1.44 -4.36
CA GLY A 145 19.23 -0.50 -4.43
C GLY A 145 18.69 0.92 -4.43
N ARG A 146 19.51 1.87 -4.85
CA ARG A 146 19.13 3.29 -4.96
C ARG A 146 18.72 3.61 -6.37
N SER A 147 17.67 4.43 -6.51
CA SER A 147 17.22 4.94 -7.81
C SER A 147 16.51 6.28 -7.61
N GLY A 148 16.84 7.29 -8.40
CA GLY A 148 16.18 8.59 -8.36
C GLY A 148 16.19 9.27 -7.00
N GLY A 149 17.24 9.08 -6.20
CA GLY A 149 17.32 9.63 -4.84
C GLY A 149 16.56 8.83 -3.79
N HIS A 150 15.96 7.70 -4.16
CA HIS A 150 15.26 6.81 -3.26
C HIS A 150 16.10 5.58 -2.94
N GLU A 151 15.98 5.07 -1.71
CA GLU A 151 16.60 3.83 -1.26
C GLU A 151 15.59 2.69 -1.26
N ASN A 152 16.07 1.44 -1.21
CA ASN A 152 15.25 0.24 -1.16
C ASN A 152 14.31 0.08 -2.37
N VAL A 153 14.76 0.55 -3.52
CA VAL A 153 14.04 0.40 -4.78
C VAL A 153 14.40 -0.94 -5.42
N PRO A 154 13.43 -1.78 -5.81
CA PRO A 154 13.74 -3.03 -6.50
C PRO A 154 14.66 -2.80 -7.71
N ALA A 155 15.71 -3.61 -7.82
CA ALA A 155 16.67 -3.52 -8.93
C ALA A 155 16.01 -3.81 -10.28
N ALA A 156 15.04 -4.73 -10.29
CA ALA A 156 14.15 -4.97 -11.43
C ALA A 156 12.74 -4.52 -11.03
N ASP A 157 12.09 -3.75 -11.88
CA ASP A 157 10.76 -3.21 -11.57
C ASP A 157 9.75 -4.31 -11.23
N VAL A 158 9.03 -4.12 -10.14
CA VAL A 158 7.89 -4.96 -9.75
C VAL A 158 6.63 -4.19 -10.12
N VAL A 159 6.05 -4.54 -11.26
CA VAL A 159 5.00 -3.75 -11.91
C VAL A 159 3.62 -4.30 -11.58
N ILE A 160 2.73 -3.42 -11.11
CA ILE A 160 1.29 -3.70 -11.04
C ILE A 160 0.74 -3.53 -12.45
N ARG A 161 0.38 -4.65 -13.09
CA ARG A 161 -0.21 -4.59 -14.44
C ARG A 161 -1.56 -3.90 -14.40
N SER A 162 -2.38 -4.28 -13.43
CA SER A 162 -3.72 -3.73 -13.25
C SER A 162 -4.21 -3.96 -11.83
N ALA A 163 -5.19 -3.14 -11.45
CA ALA A 163 -5.94 -3.30 -10.21
C ALA A 163 -7.43 -3.25 -10.58
N GLU A 164 -8.21 -4.21 -10.09
CA GLU A 164 -9.64 -4.26 -10.39
C GLU A 164 -10.46 -4.60 -9.15
N VAL A 165 -11.64 -4.00 -9.06
CA VAL A 165 -12.60 -4.29 -8.01
C VAL A 165 -13.28 -5.62 -8.35
N LEU A 166 -13.22 -6.58 -7.45
CA LEU A 166 -14.01 -7.81 -7.50
C LEU A 166 -15.35 -7.54 -6.79
N ALA A 167 -16.34 -8.28 -7.04
CA ALA A 167 -17.66 -8.01 -6.47
C ALA A 167 -17.66 -7.80 -4.93
#